data_0c1611ac1ec33794120f57a726c526d4
#
_entry.id   0c1611ac1ec33794120f57a726c526d4
#
_cell.length_a   1.000
_cell.length_b   1.000
_cell.length_c   1.000
_cell.angle_alpha   90.00
_cell.angle_beta   90.00
_cell.angle_gamma   90.00
#
_symmetry.space_group_name_H-M   'P 1'
#
loop_
_entity.id
_entity.type
_entity.pdbx_description
1 polymer ?
#
loop_
_entity_poly.entity_id
_entity_poly.type
_entity_poly.pdbx_seq_one_letter_code
_entity_poly.pdbx_strand_id
1 'polypeptide(L)'
;RPDSYVDGVSVYNSRIMAGKILAQMHPAEADIVIGVPDSGNAAAMGFALESNIPYGVGFIKNSYVGRTFIKPKQSARESSVNIKLNALKEVVSGKRVVMVDDSIVRGTTSGHIVKMLKDAGATEVHVRISSPPFLFPCYFGTDVPSCDQLIAHDHTVSQICELIGADSLGYLDGERLPELIEGDTGYCDACFSGNYPVEP
;
A
#
# COMPACT_ATOMS: atom_id res chain seq x y z
N ARG A 1 10.38 4.73 8.82
CA ARG A 1 9.42 5.58 9.54
C ARG A 1 9.32 6.92 8.81
N PRO A 2 8.13 7.58 8.76
CA PRO A 2 7.97 8.85 8.04
C PRO A 2 8.88 9.98 8.52
N ASP A 3 9.24 9.98 9.80
CA ASP A 3 10.14 10.95 10.43
C ASP A 3 11.63 10.67 10.21
N SER A 4 11.97 9.65 9.41
CA SER A 4 13.35 9.26 9.14
C SER A 4 13.91 9.97 7.90
N TYR A 5 15.23 10.06 7.86
CA TYR A 5 16.01 10.42 6.68
C TYR A 5 16.91 9.26 6.29
N VAL A 6 17.00 8.96 5.00
CA VAL A 6 17.90 7.95 4.43
C VAL A 6 18.77 8.68 3.41
N ASP A 7 20.09 8.68 3.62
CA ASP A 7 21.07 9.38 2.78
C ASP A 7 20.70 10.85 2.49
N GLY A 8 20.15 11.53 3.50
CA GLY A 8 19.73 12.93 3.41
C GLY A 8 18.35 13.15 2.82
N VAL A 9 17.67 12.10 2.32
CA VAL A 9 16.33 12.19 1.74
C VAL A 9 15.27 11.91 2.80
N SER A 10 14.26 12.78 2.87
CA SER A 10 13.12 12.62 3.76
C SER A 10 12.20 11.50 3.29
N VAL A 11 12.02 10.46 4.11
CA VAL A 11 11.07 9.36 3.84
C VAL A 11 9.64 9.88 3.69
N TYR A 12 9.25 10.88 4.46
CA TYR A 12 7.93 11.50 4.35
C TYR A 12 7.72 12.14 2.98
N ASN A 13 8.68 12.96 2.52
CA ASN A 13 8.57 13.65 1.23
C ASN A 13 8.56 12.66 0.06
N SER A 14 9.38 11.61 0.11
CA SER A 14 9.39 10.54 -0.90
C SER A 14 8.02 9.85 -0.99
N ARG A 15 7.37 9.58 0.13
CA ARG A 15 6.02 9.00 0.14
C ARG A 15 4.95 9.95 -0.38
N ILE A 16 5.02 11.24 -0.06
CA ILE A 16 4.14 12.26 -0.66
C ILE A 16 4.32 12.27 -2.18
N MET A 17 5.57 12.24 -2.67
CA MET A 17 5.85 12.22 -4.10
C MET A 17 5.30 10.97 -4.77
N ALA A 18 5.48 9.79 -4.16
CA ALA A 18 4.89 8.54 -4.65
C ALA A 18 3.37 8.64 -4.84
N GLY A 19 2.68 9.26 -3.88
CA GLY A 19 1.25 9.49 -3.98
C GLY A 19 0.86 10.43 -5.12
N LYS A 20 1.61 11.50 -5.35
CA LYS A 20 1.38 12.41 -6.48
C LYS A 20 1.56 11.69 -7.82
N ILE A 21 2.65 10.93 -7.96
CA ILE A 21 2.92 10.14 -9.16
C ILE A 21 1.81 9.13 -9.42
N LEU A 22 1.34 8.44 -8.38
CA LEU A 22 0.20 7.52 -8.50
C LEU A 22 -1.08 8.18 -9.01
N ALA A 23 -1.37 9.41 -8.57
CA ALA A 23 -2.53 10.15 -9.05
C ALA A 23 -2.41 10.53 -10.53
N GLN A 24 -1.20 10.83 -11.00
CA GLN A 24 -0.92 11.10 -12.42
C GLN A 24 -1.05 9.84 -13.28
N MET A 25 -0.52 8.71 -12.79
CA MET A 25 -0.50 7.44 -13.54
C MET A 25 -1.84 6.72 -13.52
N HIS A 26 -2.52 6.72 -12.39
CA HIS A 26 -3.72 5.96 -12.13
C HIS A 26 -4.82 6.83 -11.51
N PRO A 27 -5.32 7.83 -12.26
CA PRO A 27 -6.43 8.65 -11.77
C PRO A 27 -7.65 7.77 -11.47
N ALA A 28 -8.52 8.24 -10.60
CA ALA A 28 -9.79 7.59 -10.28
C ALA A 28 -10.88 8.64 -10.07
N GLU A 29 -12.08 8.34 -10.49
CA GLU A 29 -13.26 9.12 -10.12
C GLU A 29 -13.73 8.68 -8.74
N ALA A 30 -13.41 9.46 -7.72
CA ALA A 30 -13.70 9.12 -6.34
C ALA A 30 -14.09 10.35 -5.52
N ASP A 31 -14.72 10.08 -4.37
CA ASP A 31 -15.25 11.12 -3.50
C ASP A 31 -14.30 11.41 -2.32
N ILE A 32 -13.39 10.48 -2.04
CA ILE A 32 -12.45 10.60 -0.93
C ILE A 32 -11.20 9.75 -1.15
N VAL A 33 -10.05 10.25 -0.70
CA VAL A 33 -8.78 9.50 -0.60
C VAL A 33 -8.51 9.18 0.86
N ILE A 34 -8.18 7.93 1.15
CA ILE A 34 -7.80 7.46 2.48
C ILE A 34 -6.49 6.68 2.43
N GLY A 35 -5.71 6.72 3.49
CA GLY A 35 -4.48 5.92 3.63
C GLY A 35 -4.69 4.73 4.56
N VAL A 36 -4.05 3.61 4.24
CA VAL A 36 -3.93 2.49 5.19
C VAL A 36 -2.88 2.87 6.24
N PRO A 37 -3.26 3.00 7.51
CA PRO A 37 -2.33 3.47 8.54
C PRO A 37 -1.31 2.38 8.94
N ASP A 38 -0.06 2.76 9.25
CA ASP A 38 0.48 4.12 9.26
C ASP A 38 1.21 4.45 7.95
N SER A 39 1.63 3.45 7.20
CA SER A 39 2.54 3.53 6.05
C SER A 39 1.93 4.22 4.82
N GLY A 40 0.66 3.97 4.53
CA GLY A 40 -0.05 4.53 3.38
C GLY A 40 -0.47 6.00 3.54
N ASN A 41 -0.49 6.55 4.75
CA ASN A 41 -1.06 7.88 5.01
C ASN A 41 -0.37 9.02 4.23
N ALA A 42 0.97 9.01 4.19
CA ALA A 42 1.70 10.08 3.49
C ALA A 42 1.47 10.02 1.97
N ALA A 43 1.51 8.81 1.38
CA ALA A 43 1.22 8.63 -0.05
C ALA A 43 -0.24 9.00 -0.37
N ALA A 44 -1.21 8.65 0.49
CA ALA A 44 -2.60 9.06 0.33
C ALA A 44 -2.77 10.58 0.34
N MET A 45 -2.05 11.28 1.20
CA MET A 45 -2.05 12.74 1.21
C MET A 45 -1.47 13.31 -0.09
N GLY A 46 -0.37 12.72 -0.61
CA GLY A 46 0.22 13.09 -1.90
C GLY A 46 -0.76 12.88 -3.06
N PHE A 47 -1.45 11.73 -3.09
CA PHE A 47 -2.48 11.42 -4.08
C PHE A 47 -3.63 12.43 -4.04
N ALA A 48 -4.13 12.75 -2.84
CA ALA A 48 -5.22 13.71 -2.66
C ALA A 48 -4.85 15.13 -3.13
N LEU A 49 -3.63 15.57 -2.83
CA LEU A 49 -3.12 16.88 -3.27
C LEU A 49 -3.03 17.00 -4.79
N GLU A 50 -2.59 15.95 -5.47
CA GLU A 50 -2.43 15.96 -6.92
C GLU A 50 -3.76 15.79 -7.66
N SER A 51 -4.62 14.88 -7.16
CA SER A 51 -5.91 14.57 -7.79
C SER A 51 -7.01 15.60 -7.47
N ASN A 52 -6.80 16.51 -6.50
CA ASN A 52 -7.81 17.38 -5.94
C ASN A 52 -9.02 16.66 -5.32
N ILE A 53 -8.89 15.38 -4.99
CA ILE A 53 -9.90 14.62 -4.24
C ILE A 53 -9.63 14.82 -2.74
N PRO A 54 -10.66 15.10 -1.92
CA PRO A 54 -10.47 15.30 -0.48
C PRO A 54 -9.79 14.14 0.22
N TYR A 55 -8.80 14.42 1.08
CA TYR A 55 -8.21 13.44 1.99
C TYR A 55 -9.06 13.27 3.25
N GLY A 56 -9.23 12.03 3.72
CA GLY A 56 -9.90 11.73 4.98
C GLY A 56 -9.26 10.59 5.75
N VAL A 57 -9.57 10.53 7.04
CA VAL A 57 -9.18 9.40 7.89
C VAL A 57 -10.24 8.31 7.76
N GLY A 58 -9.99 7.33 6.90
CA GLY A 58 -10.92 6.21 6.65
C GLY A 58 -10.80 5.06 7.65
N PHE A 59 -9.67 4.98 8.36
CA PHE A 59 -9.39 3.90 9.32
C PHE A 59 -8.97 4.43 10.67
N ILE A 60 -9.34 3.69 11.71
CA ILE A 60 -8.82 3.86 13.08
C ILE A 60 -8.07 2.59 13.48
N LYS A 61 -6.86 2.80 14.02
CA LYS A 61 -6.04 1.76 14.59
C LYS A 61 -6.41 1.55 16.05
N ASN A 62 -6.77 0.32 16.42
CA ASN A 62 -7.03 -0.01 17.82
C ASN A 62 -5.71 -0.12 18.60
N SER A 63 -5.35 0.93 19.33
CA SER A 63 -4.12 1.01 20.12
C SER A 63 -4.14 0.13 21.38
N TYR A 64 -5.31 -0.34 21.81
CA TYR A 64 -5.46 -1.19 23.01
C TYR A 64 -5.13 -2.65 22.74
N VAL A 65 -5.09 -3.08 21.50
CA VAL A 65 -4.65 -4.43 21.15
C VAL A 65 -3.14 -4.45 21.08
N GLY A 66 -2.49 -4.98 22.12
CA GLY A 66 -1.05 -5.12 22.22
C GLY A 66 -0.45 -5.91 21.04
N ARG A 67 0.87 -5.80 20.84
CA ARG A 67 1.65 -6.52 19.82
C ARG A 67 1.47 -8.03 19.97
N THR A 68 0.51 -8.61 19.28
CA THR A 68 0.26 -10.06 19.22
C THR A 68 1.13 -10.73 18.15
N PHE A 69 2.46 -10.48 18.18
CA PHE A 69 3.39 -11.15 17.27
C PHE A 69 3.72 -12.60 17.65
N ILE A 70 3.16 -13.11 18.73
CA ILE A 70 3.44 -14.45 19.24
C ILE A 70 2.14 -15.26 19.30
N LYS A 71 1.57 -15.58 18.14
CA LYS A 71 0.55 -16.64 18.05
C LYS A 71 0.91 -17.61 16.93
N PRO A 72 1.01 -18.93 17.21
CA PRO A 72 1.57 -19.94 16.28
C PRO A 72 0.61 -20.40 15.18
N LYS A 73 -0.61 -19.91 15.05
CA LYS A 73 -1.60 -20.41 14.07
C LYS A 73 -1.99 -19.33 13.06
N GLN A 74 -2.04 -19.71 11.77
CA GLN A 74 -2.41 -18.86 10.63
C GLN A 74 -3.79 -18.20 10.81
N SER A 75 -4.80 -18.92 11.29
CA SER A 75 -6.13 -18.40 11.61
C SER A 75 -6.13 -17.29 12.67
N ALA A 76 -5.12 -17.29 13.56
CA ALA A 76 -4.97 -16.26 14.59
C ALA A 76 -4.30 -14.97 14.06
N ARG A 77 -3.59 -15.03 12.92
CA ARG A 77 -3.02 -13.85 12.25
C ARG A 77 -4.09 -13.06 11.48
N GLU A 78 -4.99 -13.74 10.80
CA GLU A 78 -6.13 -13.13 10.10
C GLU A 78 -7.07 -12.41 11.08
N SER A 79 -7.42 -13.05 12.20
CA SER A 79 -8.18 -12.42 13.29
C SER A 79 -7.47 -11.20 13.90
N SER A 80 -6.12 -11.18 13.92
CA SER A 80 -5.37 -10.07 14.53
C SER A 80 -5.28 -8.82 13.65
N VAL A 81 -5.45 -8.93 12.33
CA VAL A 81 -5.58 -7.76 11.43
C VAL A 81 -6.93 -7.10 11.66
N ASN A 82 -8.01 -7.88 11.72
CA ASN A 82 -9.38 -7.38 11.96
C ASN A 82 -9.54 -6.68 13.33
N ILE A 83 -8.74 -7.08 14.34
CA ILE A 83 -8.79 -6.46 15.66
C ILE A 83 -8.01 -5.13 15.72
N LYS A 84 -7.06 -4.92 14.78
CA LYS A 84 -6.16 -3.76 14.83
C LYS A 84 -6.63 -2.57 14.00
N LEU A 85 -7.45 -2.79 12.99
CA LEU A 85 -7.90 -1.76 12.05
C LEU A 85 -9.42 -1.80 11.94
N ASN A 86 -10.06 -0.64 12.02
CA ASN A 86 -11.50 -0.49 11.81
C ASN A 86 -11.77 0.62 10.81
N ALA A 87 -12.67 0.37 9.85
CA ALA A 87 -13.13 1.39 8.93
C ALA A 87 -14.10 2.36 9.63
N LEU A 88 -13.95 3.65 9.35
CA LEU A 88 -14.88 4.68 9.82
C LEU A 88 -16.06 4.77 8.84
N LYS A 89 -17.17 4.15 9.20
CA LYS A 89 -18.39 4.10 8.39
C LYS A 89 -18.88 5.50 8.00
N GLU A 90 -18.85 6.45 8.90
CA GLU A 90 -19.26 7.85 8.68
C GLU A 90 -18.43 8.54 7.60
N VAL A 91 -17.21 8.07 7.36
CA VAL A 91 -16.30 8.64 6.37
C VAL A 91 -16.49 7.99 5.01
N VAL A 92 -16.72 6.66 4.95
CA VAL A 92 -16.65 5.89 3.71
C VAL A 92 -18.02 5.47 3.15
N SER A 93 -19.07 5.44 3.97
CA SER A 93 -20.40 4.97 3.54
C SER A 93 -20.98 5.83 2.42
N GLY A 94 -21.45 5.16 1.36
CA GLY A 94 -22.03 5.78 0.17
C GLY A 94 -21.03 6.47 -0.75
N LYS A 95 -19.71 6.30 -0.51
CA LYS A 95 -18.66 6.96 -1.29
C LYS A 95 -17.86 6.00 -2.14
N ARG A 96 -17.33 6.51 -3.26
CA ARG A 96 -16.25 5.91 -4.03
C ARG A 96 -14.94 6.31 -3.35
N VAL A 97 -14.14 5.33 -2.97
CA VAL A 97 -12.96 5.52 -2.13
C VAL A 97 -11.68 5.19 -2.89
N VAL A 98 -10.71 6.09 -2.91
CA VAL A 98 -9.32 5.74 -3.23
C VAL A 98 -8.64 5.34 -1.94
N MET A 99 -8.22 4.08 -1.86
CA MET A 99 -7.43 3.52 -0.76
C MET A 99 -5.97 3.43 -1.18
N VAL A 100 -5.09 4.13 -0.46
CA VAL A 100 -3.65 4.10 -0.73
C VAL A 100 -2.93 3.29 0.34
N ASP A 101 -2.10 2.33 -0.10
CA ASP A 101 -1.24 1.53 0.78
C ASP A 101 0.21 1.53 0.26
N ASP A 102 1.15 1.01 1.07
CA ASP A 102 2.57 0.98 0.70
C ASP A 102 2.90 -0.18 -0.23
N SER A 103 2.33 -1.36 -0.03
CA SER A 103 2.69 -2.57 -0.80
C SER A 103 1.62 -3.67 -0.73
N ILE A 104 1.61 -4.54 -1.74
CA ILE A 104 0.91 -5.83 -1.71
C ILE A 104 1.95 -6.94 -1.88
N VAL A 105 2.06 -7.79 -0.85
CA VAL A 105 2.95 -8.97 -0.90
C VAL A 105 2.13 -10.21 -1.23
N ARG A 106 1.22 -10.63 -0.34
CA ARG A 106 0.40 -11.85 -0.48
C ARG A 106 -1.06 -11.58 -0.90
N GLY A 107 -1.51 -10.33 -0.89
CA GLY A 107 -2.88 -9.93 -1.22
C GLY A 107 -3.93 -10.17 -0.13
N THR A 108 -3.71 -11.08 0.81
CA THR A 108 -4.68 -11.43 1.85
C THR A 108 -5.06 -10.24 2.74
N THR A 109 -4.09 -9.45 3.18
CA THR A 109 -4.32 -8.25 3.99
C THR A 109 -5.12 -7.21 3.20
N SER A 110 -4.71 -6.93 1.97
CA SER A 110 -5.38 -5.96 1.11
C SER A 110 -6.83 -6.37 0.81
N GLY A 111 -7.07 -7.66 0.55
CA GLY A 111 -8.44 -8.19 0.37
C GLY A 111 -9.32 -8.02 1.61
N HIS A 112 -8.76 -8.25 2.81
CA HIS A 112 -9.50 -7.99 4.05
C HIS A 112 -9.83 -6.51 4.25
N ILE A 113 -8.91 -5.61 3.91
CA ILE A 113 -9.10 -4.16 4.04
C ILE A 113 -10.14 -3.67 3.04
N VAL A 114 -10.07 -4.11 1.77
CA VAL A 114 -11.08 -3.80 0.75
C VAL A 114 -12.46 -4.27 1.19
N LYS A 115 -12.56 -5.52 1.65
CA LYS A 115 -13.82 -6.07 2.18
C LYS A 115 -14.35 -5.24 3.35
N MET A 116 -13.50 -4.83 4.28
CA MET A 116 -13.88 -3.99 5.43
C MET A 116 -14.47 -2.65 4.99
N LEU A 117 -13.92 -2.01 3.95
CA LEU A 117 -14.47 -0.77 3.39
C LEU A 117 -15.83 -1.00 2.74
N LYS A 118 -15.98 -2.07 1.95
CA LYS A 118 -17.27 -2.44 1.31
C LYS A 118 -18.31 -2.79 2.36
N ASP A 119 -17.97 -3.54 3.40
CA ASP A 119 -18.84 -3.84 4.54
C ASP A 119 -19.24 -2.58 5.33
N ALA A 120 -18.38 -1.55 5.36
CA ALA A 120 -18.69 -0.24 5.93
C ALA A 120 -19.55 0.65 5.02
N GLY A 121 -19.86 0.20 3.80
CA GLY A 121 -20.78 0.86 2.88
C GLY A 121 -20.10 1.69 1.78
N ALA A 122 -18.80 1.53 1.54
CA ALA A 122 -18.15 2.12 0.35
C ALA A 122 -18.77 1.53 -0.92
N THR A 123 -19.09 2.39 -1.90
CA THR A 123 -19.71 1.97 -3.18
C THR A 123 -18.69 1.43 -4.15
N GLU A 124 -17.49 2.02 -4.15
CA GLU A 124 -16.34 1.57 -4.93
C GLU A 124 -15.07 1.72 -4.09
N VAL A 125 -14.08 0.84 -4.32
CA VAL A 125 -12.76 0.87 -3.67
C VAL A 125 -11.67 0.76 -4.73
N HIS A 126 -11.02 1.88 -5.02
CA HIS A 126 -9.90 2.00 -5.94
C HIS A 126 -8.59 1.89 -5.16
N VAL A 127 -7.85 0.81 -5.33
CA VAL A 127 -6.60 0.56 -4.61
C VAL A 127 -5.42 1.18 -5.36
N ARG A 128 -4.57 1.89 -4.64
CA ARG A 128 -3.34 2.50 -5.17
C ARG A 128 -2.17 2.12 -4.27
N ILE A 129 -1.12 1.56 -4.86
CA ILE A 129 0.04 1.03 -4.14
C ILE A 129 1.26 1.88 -4.46
N SER A 130 1.88 2.44 -3.41
CA SER A 130 2.98 3.38 -3.53
C SER A 130 4.36 2.73 -3.71
N SER A 131 4.39 1.44 -4.05
CA SER A 131 5.54 0.72 -4.57
C SER A 131 5.22 0.06 -5.91
N PRO A 132 6.23 -0.34 -6.70
CA PRO A 132 6.04 -1.32 -7.77
C PRO A 132 5.58 -2.68 -7.23
N PRO A 133 5.06 -3.58 -8.09
CA PRO A 133 4.77 -4.95 -7.69
C PRO A 133 6.05 -5.69 -7.24
N PHE A 134 5.96 -6.42 -6.13
CA PHE A 134 7.04 -7.32 -5.69
C PHE A 134 7.07 -8.56 -6.58
N LEU A 135 8.11 -8.67 -7.41
CA LEU A 135 8.29 -9.79 -8.35
C LEU A 135 9.34 -10.80 -7.86
N PHE A 136 10.27 -10.35 -7.02
CA PHE A 136 11.41 -11.15 -6.55
C PHE A 136 11.56 -11.06 -5.03
N PRO A 137 12.16 -12.10 -4.39
CA PRO A 137 12.45 -12.08 -2.95
C PRO A 137 13.39 -10.93 -2.57
N CYS A 138 13.37 -10.54 -1.30
CA CYS A 138 14.35 -9.62 -0.76
C CYS A 138 15.32 -10.37 0.16
N TYR A 139 16.61 -10.27 -0.13
CA TYR A 139 17.66 -10.90 0.67
C TYR A 139 18.32 -9.95 1.67
N PHE A 140 17.92 -8.68 1.71
CA PHE A 140 18.63 -7.64 2.46
C PHE A 140 17.85 -7.02 3.61
N GLY A 141 16.63 -6.56 3.40
CA GLY A 141 15.94 -5.77 4.42
C GLY A 141 14.45 -6.01 4.58
N THR A 142 13.80 -6.66 3.62
CA THR A 142 12.36 -6.96 3.66
C THR A 142 12.16 -8.46 3.88
N ASP A 143 11.26 -8.85 4.79
CA ASP A 143 10.94 -10.25 5.09
C ASP A 143 10.05 -10.85 3.98
N VAL A 144 10.66 -11.09 2.82
CA VAL A 144 10.06 -11.75 1.64
C VAL A 144 11.04 -12.81 1.14
N PRO A 145 11.00 -14.03 1.73
CA PRO A 145 12.05 -15.04 1.51
C PRO A 145 11.93 -15.81 0.21
N SER A 146 10.75 -15.85 -0.44
CA SER A 146 10.51 -16.73 -1.60
C SER A 146 9.42 -16.18 -2.53
N CYS A 147 9.50 -16.55 -3.82
CA CYS A 147 8.56 -16.12 -4.87
C CYS A 147 7.13 -16.61 -4.64
N ASP A 148 6.93 -17.79 -4.06
CA ASP A 148 5.62 -18.38 -3.76
C ASP A 148 4.78 -17.55 -2.78
N GLN A 149 5.40 -16.58 -2.09
CA GLN A 149 4.73 -15.64 -1.21
C GLN A 149 4.33 -14.33 -1.90
N LEU A 150 4.75 -14.14 -3.15
CA LEU A 150 4.56 -12.91 -3.91
C LEU A 150 3.40 -13.07 -4.88
N ILE A 151 2.26 -12.43 -4.58
CA ILE A 151 1.08 -12.52 -5.45
C ILE A 151 1.37 -11.99 -6.87
N ALA A 152 2.21 -10.96 -7.01
CA ALA A 152 2.55 -10.37 -8.30
C ALA A 152 3.54 -11.21 -9.11
N HIS A 153 4.14 -12.26 -8.53
CA HIS A 153 5.00 -13.19 -9.26
C HIS A 153 4.18 -14.06 -10.23
N ASP A 154 2.99 -14.49 -9.79
CA ASP A 154 2.16 -15.46 -10.52
C ASP A 154 0.88 -14.84 -11.12
N HIS A 155 0.55 -13.59 -10.79
CA HIS A 155 -0.70 -12.95 -11.20
C HIS A 155 -0.47 -11.58 -11.82
N THR A 156 -1.24 -11.28 -12.87
CA THR A 156 -1.30 -9.93 -13.45
C THR A 156 -2.00 -8.95 -12.51
N VAL A 157 -1.80 -7.64 -12.73
CA VAL A 157 -2.47 -6.59 -11.95
C VAL A 157 -3.99 -6.74 -11.97
N SER A 158 -4.56 -7.12 -13.11
CA SER A 158 -6.01 -7.36 -13.23
C SER A 158 -6.47 -8.53 -12.37
N GLN A 159 -5.74 -9.65 -12.37
CA GLN A 159 -6.05 -10.81 -11.53
C GLN A 159 -5.90 -10.49 -10.03
N ILE A 160 -4.86 -9.71 -9.66
CA ILE A 160 -4.70 -9.26 -8.27
C ILE A 160 -5.87 -8.37 -7.85
N CYS A 161 -6.31 -7.46 -8.73
CA CYS A 161 -7.46 -6.60 -8.49
C CYS A 161 -8.72 -7.41 -8.18
N GLU A 162 -9.00 -8.45 -8.97
CA GLU A 162 -10.12 -9.37 -8.76
C GLU A 162 -9.99 -10.15 -7.45
N LEU A 163 -8.79 -10.70 -7.17
CA LEU A 163 -8.52 -11.49 -5.97
C LEU A 163 -8.70 -10.69 -4.68
N ILE A 164 -8.31 -9.41 -4.67
CA ILE A 164 -8.49 -8.55 -3.50
C ILE A 164 -9.89 -7.92 -3.45
N GLY A 165 -10.70 -8.08 -4.50
CA GLY A 165 -12.06 -7.56 -4.59
C GLY A 165 -12.17 -6.05 -4.77
N ALA A 166 -11.13 -5.41 -5.31
CA ALA A 166 -11.09 -3.98 -5.61
C ALA A 166 -11.78 -3.67 -6.94
N ASP A 167 -12.27 -2.44 -7.09
CA ASP A 167 -12.88 -1.97 -8.34
C ASP A 167 -11.82 -1.48 -9.34
N SER A 168 -10.65 -1.05 -8.87
CA SER A 168 -9.44 -0.86 -9.67
C SER A 168 -8.18 -0.96 -8.83
N LEU A 169 -7.07 -1.34 -9.47
CA LEU A 169 -5.75 -1.45 -8.83
C LEU A 169 -4.70 -0.74 -9.69
N GLY A 170 -3.86 0.10 -9.06
CA GLY A 170 -2.71 0.73 -9.69
C GLY A 170 -1.49 0.67 -8.79
N TYR A 171 -0.35 0.31 -9.36
CA TYR A 171 0.96 0.33 -8.69
C TYR A 171 1.78 1.51 -9.19
N LEU A 172 2.73 1.95 -8.37
CA LEU A 172 3.79 2.84 -8.82
C LEU A 172 4.64 2.13 -9.88
N ASP A 173 5.02 2.85 -10.95
CA ASP A 173 5.94 2.30 -11.94
C ASP A 173 7.38 2.31 -11.41
N GLY A 174 8.11 1.20 -11.65
CA GLY A 174 9.52 1.09 -11.30
C GLY A 174 10.41 2.14 -11.99
N GLU A 175 10.07 2.53 -13.21
CA GLU A 175 10.79 3.57 -13.96
C GLU A 175 10.67 4.96 -13.32
N ARG A 176 9.63 5.18 -12.50
CA ARG A 176 9.40 6.45 -11.79
C ARG A 176 9.99 6.48 -10.38
N LEU A 177 10.61 5.39 -9.90
CA LEU A 177 11.26 5.36 -8.58
C LEU A 177 12.33 6.45 -8.38
N PRO A 178 13.17 6.80 -9.39
CA PRO A 178 14.14 7.88 -9.23
C PRO A 178 13.52 9.24 -8.91
N GLU A 179 12.26 9.48 -9.29
CA GLU A 179 11.56 10.74 -9.01
C GLU A 179 11.18 10.91 -7.53
N LEU A 180 11.22 9.82 -6.74
CA LEU A 180 10.91 9.84 -5.30
C LEU A 180 12.02 10.43 -4.45
N ILE A 181 13.21 10.58 -5.03
CA ILE A 181 14.43 10.96 -4.34
C ILE A 181 15.09 12.16 -5.04
N GLU A 182 15.53 13.12 -4.26
CA GLU A 182 16.33 14.21 -4.76
C GLU A 182 17.81 13.79 -4.77
N GLY A 183 18.39 13.65 -5.95
CA GLY A 183 19.79 13.29 -6.12
C GLY A 183 20.02 11.96 -6.83
N ASP A 184 21.26 11.75 -7.27
CA ASP A 184 21.73 10.55 -7.97
C ASP A 184 22.26 9.53 -6.96
N THR A 185 21.38 8.94 -6.17
CA THR A 185 21.74 7.88 -5.22
C THR A 185 21.17 6.57 -5.70
N GLY A 186 22.02 5.59 -5.98
CA GLY A 186 21.60 4.25 -6.34
C GLY A 186 20.95 3.53 -5.17
N TYR A 187 19.61 3.40 -5.19
CA TYR A 187 18.87 2.56 -4.26
C TYR A 187 18.68 1.16 -4.83
N CYS A 188 18.66 0.15 -3.94
CA CYS A 188 18.35 -1.20 -4.33
C CYS A 188 16.86 -1.33 -4.67
N ASP A 189 16.55 -1.78 -5.88
CA ASP A 189 15.21 -2.04 -6.40
C ASP A 189 15.00 -3.53 -6.77
N ALA A 190 15.93 -4.40 -6.34
CA ALA A 190 16.01 -5.80 -6.77
C ALA A 190 14.73 -6.61 -6.54
N CYS A 191 13.95 -6.31 -5.49
CA CYS A 191 12.65 -6.96 -5.27
C CYS A 191 11.61 -6.62 -6.36
N PHE A 192 11.83 -5.57 -7.14
CA PHE A 192 11.00 -5.19 -8.29
C PHE A 192 11.63 -5.58 -9.62
N SER A 193 12.95 -5.36 -9.79
CA SER A 193 13.67 -5.50 -11.05
C SER A 193 14.38 -6.85 -11.23
N GLY A 194 14.69 -7.56 -10.15
CA GLY A 194 15.56 -8.75 -10.14
C GLY A 194 17.06 -8.45 -10.20
N ASN A 195 17.44 -7.15 -10.27
CA ASN A 195 18.84 -6.74 -10.36
C ASN A 195 19.45 -6.58 -8.96
N TYR A 196 20.01 -7.64 -8.41
CA TYR A 196 20.61 -7.59 -7.08
C TYR A 196 22.00 -6.96 -7.09
N PRO A 197 22.31 -6.08 -6.10
CA PRO A 197 23.63 -5.42 -6.02
C PRO A 197 24.78 -6.38 -5.68
N VAL A 198 24.47 -7.55 -5.13
CA VAL A 198 25.37 -8.70 -4.86
C VAL A 198 24.62 -9.97 -5.16
N GLU A 199 25.28 -11.01 -5.62
CA GLU A 199 24.65 -12.32 -5.77
C GLU A 199 24.13 -12.82 -4.41
N PRO A 200 22.87 -13.23 -4.33
CA PRO A 200 22.26 -13.70 -3.10
C PRO A 200 22.75 -15.10 -2.70
#